data_85ea3396edf6268e25cd2d994b5b3c25
#
_entry.id   85ea3396edf6268e25cd2d994b5b3c25
#
_cell.length_a   1.000
_cell.length_b   1.000
_cell.length_c   1.000
_cell.angle_alpha   90.00
_cell.angle_beta   90.00
_cell.angle_gamma   90.00
#
_symmetry.space_group_name_H-M   'P 1'
#
loop_
_entity.id
_entity.type
_entity.pdbx_description
1 polymer ?
#
loop_
_entity_poly.entity_id
_entity_poly.type
_entity_poly.pdbx_seq_one_letter_code
_entity_poly.pdbx_strand_id
1 'polypeptide(L)'
;MKKTKWTASPYLVWMVAFIAVPLAIVVYFAFTDKAGHFTLENIMGLGAYTTVFARSIVLAAIATAICLVLAFPVSYLLSRMRPASQRMMQMLIMLPMWMNFLLRTYAWMSLLEHNGIINRFLGLLGVGPFNMINTSGAVVLGMVYNYLPYMVLPLYTIMVKIDNSVI
;
A
#
# COMPACT_ATOMS: atom_id res chain seq x y z
N MET A 1 -14.15 23.73 -31.68
CA MET A 1 -14.11 23.12 -30.34
C MET A 1 -15.21 22.07 -30.03
N LYS A 2 -16.05 21.62 -30.96
CA LYS A 2 -17.12 20.61 -30.70
C LYS A 2 -16.72 19.14 -30.94
N LYS A 3 -15.62 18.85 -31.66
CA LYS A 3 -15.22 17.48 -32.01
C LYS A 3 -14.49 16.69 -30.89
N THR A 4 -13.94 17.38 -29.87
CA THR A 4 -13.17 16.75 -28.81
C THR A 4 -14.04 16.04 -27.75
N LYS A 5 -15.33 16.33 -27.67
CA LYS A 5 -16.24 15.71 -26.71
C LYS A 5 -16.57 14.24 -27.05
N TRP A 6 -16.57 13.88 -28.32
CA TRP A 6 -16.84 12.52 -28.78
C TRP A 6 -15.66 11.56 -28.62
N THR A 7 -14.43 12.06 -28.64
CA THR A 7 -13.23 11.24 -28.41
C THR A 7 -13.09 10.79 -26.95
N ALA A 8 -13.70 11.52 -26.00
CA ALA A 8 -13.75 11.12 -24.59
C ALA A 8 -14.89 10.14 -24.26
N SER A 9 -15.84 9.94 -25.19
CA SER A 9 -17.03 9.11 -24.97
C SER A 9 -16.70 7.66 -24.54
N PRO A 10 -15.78 6.92 -25.19
CA PRO A 10 -15.46 5.56 -24.76
C PRO A 10 -14.90 5.51 -23.34
N TYR A 11 -14.07 6.49 -22.97
CA TYR A 11 -13.51 6.61 -21.61
C TYR A 11 -14.61 6.89 -20.58
N LEU A 12 -15.56 7.79 -20.89
CA LEU A 12 -16.68 8.11 -19.99
C LEU A 12 -17.58 6.88 -19.77
N VAL A 13 -17.88 6.15 -20.84
CA VAL A 13 -18.70 4.91 -20.74
C VAL A 13 -17.97 3.90 -19.85
N TRP A 14 -16.68 3.70 -20.07
CA TRP A 14 -15.88 2.78 -19.26
C TRP A 14 -15.83 3.21 -17.79
N MET A 15 -15.61 4.50 -17.52
CA MET A 15 -15.58 5.06 -16.18
C MET A 15 -16.92 4.88 -15.46
N VAL A 16 -18.05 5.16 -16.15
CA VAL A 16 -19.39 4.97 -15.58
C VAL A 16 -19.63 3.49 -15.28
N ALA A 17 -19.34 2.59 -16.22
CA ALA A 17 -19.59 1.16 -16.06
C ALA A 17 -18.74 0.51 -14.95
N PHE A 18 -17.47 0.90 -14.82
CA PHE A 18 -16.52 0.22 -13.91
C PHE A 18 -16.23 0.98 -12.62
N ILE A 19 -16.61 2.26 -12.53
CA ILE A 19 -16.42 3.05 -11.31
C ILE A 19 -17.74 3.51 -10.75
N ALA A 20 -18.55 4.25 -11.53
CA ALA A 20 -19.77 4.85 -11.01
C ALA A 20 -20.84 3.81 -10.66
N VAL A 21 -21.05 2.79 -11.51
CA VAL A 21 -22.04 1.73 -11.25
C VAL A 21 -21.70 0.90 -10.02
N PRO A 22 -20.45 0.36 -9.84
CA PRO A 22 -20.10 -0.34 -8.60
C PRO A 22 -20.23 0.51 -7.34
N LEU A 23 -19.86 1.79 -7.39
CA LEU A 23 -20.03 2.69 -6.25
C LEU A 23 -21.52 2.93 -5.95
N ALA A 24 -22.36 3.13 -6.97
CA ALA A 24 -23.79 3.27 -6.79
C ALA A 24 -24.43 2.00 -6.18
N ILE A 25 -23.97 0.81 -6.59
CA ILE A 25 -24.39 -0.46 -6.01
C ILE A 25 -23.99 -0.56 -4.53
N VAL A 26 -22.76 -0.17 -4.17
CA VAL A 26 -22.34 -0.13 -2.77
C VAL A 26 -23.22 0.80 -1.94
N VAL A 27 -23.49 2.00 -2.44
CA VAL A 27 -24.39 2.95 -1.79
C VAL A 27 -25.80 2.37 -1.66
N TYR A 28 -26.33 1.76 -2.71
CA TYR A 28 -27.64 1.11 -2.68
C TYR A 28 -27.71 0.05 -1.58
N PHE A 29 -26.76 -0.87 -1.51
CA PHE A 29 -26.73 -1.91 -0.48
C PHE A 29 -26.44 -1.37 0.93
N ALA A 30 -25.75 -0.25 1.06
CA ALA A 30 -25.53 0.39 2.36
C ALA A 30 -26.84 0.87 3.00
N PHE A 31 -27.82 1.29 2.15
CA PHE A 31 -29.11 1.81 2.58
C PHE A 31 -30.27 0.85 2.37
N THR A 32 -30.02 -0.40 1.99
CA THR A 32 -31.08 -1.37 1.66
C THR A 32 -30.88 -2.67 2.43
N ASP A 33 -31.96 -3.20 3.00
CA ASP A 33 -31.99 -4.53 3.63
C ASP A 33 -32.11 -5.64 2.57
N LYS A 34 -31.93 -6.90 3.01
CA LYS A 34 -32.08 -8.10 2.16
C LYS A 34 -33.43 -8.22 1.45
N ALA A 35 -34.47 -7.59 2.01
CA ALA A 35 -35.82 -7.52 1.43
C ALA A 35 -36.00 -6.36 0.44
N GLY A 36 -34.99 -5.52 0.23
CA GLY A 36 -35.06 -4.37 -0.68
C GLY A 36 -35.68 -3.10 -0.06
N HIS A 37 -35.96 -3.10 1.24
CA HIS A 37 -36.48 -1.92 1.94
C HIS A 37 -35.36 -1.00 2.41
N PHE A 38 -35.64 0.31 2.42
CA PHE A 38 -34.69 1.30 2.94
C PHE A 38 -34.43 1.09 4.42
N THR A 39 -33.17 0.96 4.81
CA THR A 39 -32.77 0.81 6.21
C THR A 39 -31.46 1.55 6.48
N LEU A 40 -31.28 2.01 7.73
CA LEU A 40 -30.03 2.56 8.25
C LEU A 40 -29.29 1.55 9.14
N GLU A 41 -29.84 0.36 9.31
CA GLU A 41 -29.29 -0.67 10.23
C GLU A 41 -27.86 -1.07 9.83
N ASN A 42 -27.59 -1.19 8.53
CA ASN A 42 -26.24 -1.49 8.03
C ASN A 42 -25.22 -0.42 8.44
N ILE A 43 -25.63 0.85 8.48
CA ILE A 43 -24.75 1.97 8.87
C ILE A 43 -24.63 2.02 10.40
N MET A 44 -25.70 1.82 11.14
CA MET A 44 -25.69 1.76 12.60
C MET A 44 -24.84 0.57 13.10
N GLY A 45 -24.88 -0.55 12.38
CA GLY A 45 -24.07 -1.74 12.65
C GLY A 45 -22.55 -1.51 12.53
N LEU A 46 -22.10 -0.43 11.85
CA LEU A 46 -20.68 -0.07 11.76
C LEU A 46 -20.05 0.22 13.12
N GLY A 47 -20.86 0.61 14.13
CA GLY A 47 -20.38 0.80 15.50
C GLY A 47 -19.67 -0.43 16.08
N ALA A 48 -20.09 -1.63 15.71
CA ALA A 48 -19.46 -2.88 16.13
C ALA A 48 -18.02 -3.06 15.59
N TYR A 49 -17.71 -2.40 14.47
CA TYR A 49 -16.39 -2.49 13.82
C TYR A 49 -15.43 -1.35 14.17
N THR A 50 -15.82 -0.45 15.07
CA THR A 50 -15.02 0.74 15.45
C THR A 50 -13.62 0.36 15.91
N THR A 51 -13.49 -0.72 16.70
CA THR A 51 -12.19 -1.22 17.16
C THR A 51 -11.30 -1.69 15.99
N VAL A 52 -11.90 -2.35 15.00
CA VAL A 52 -11.17 -2.81 13.80
C VAL A 52 -10.68 -1.61 12.98
N PHE A 53 -11.54 -0.61 12.78
CA PHE A 53 -11.19 0.63 12.09
C PHE A 53 -10.07 1.38 12.81
N ALA A 54 -10.19 1.59 14.12
CA ALA A 54 -9.18 2.26 14.92
C ALA A 54 -7.83 1.54 14.83
N ARG A 55 -7.82 0.20 14.99
CA ARG A 55 -6.62 -0.62 14.84
C ARG A 55 -6.01 -0.50 13.45
N SER A 56 -6.82 -0.52 12.39
CA SER A 56 -6.34 -0.38 11.01
C SER A 56 -5.68 0.97 10.77
N ILE A 57 -6.27 2.06 11.29
CA ILE A 57 -5.72 3.41 11.20
C ILE A 57 -4.37 3.49 11.93
N VAL A 58 -4.28 2.93 13.13
CA VAL A 58 -3.02 2.92 13.90
C VAL A 58 -1.93 2.15 13.17
N LEU A 59 -2.23 0.96 12.65
CA LEU A 59 -1.25 0.16 11.90
C LEU A 59 -0.81 0.88 10.62
N ALA A 60 -1.75 1.52 9.91
CA ALA A 60 -1.44 2.33 8.73
C ALA A 60 -0.55 3.52 9.07
N ALA A 61 -0.82 4.23 10.17
CA ALA A 61 -0.01 5.35 10.63
C ALA A 61 1.41 4.91 10.97
N ILE A 62 1.57 3.80 11.70
CA ILE A 62 2.88 3.22 12.03
C ILE A 62 3.64 2.84 10.75
N ALA A 63 2.99 2.12 9.81
CA ALA A 63 3.60 1.74 8.56
C ALA A 63 4.03 2.95 7.73
N THR A 64 3.21 4.00 7.68
CA THR A 64 3.52 5.25 6.97
C THR A 64 4.72 5.97 7.60
N ALA A 65 4.76 6.05 8.93
CA ALA A 65 5.90 6.65 9.64
C ALA A 65 7.20 5.89 9.35
N ILE A 66 7.18 4.56 9.40
CA ILE A 66 8.34 3.72 9.06
C ILE A 66 8.74 3.92 7.59
N CYS A 67 7.78 3.91 6.67
CA CYS A 67 8.03 4.19 5.25
C CYS A 67 8.70 5.56 5.07
N LEU A 68 8.24 6.59 5.74
CA LEU A 68 8.81 7.93 5.64
C LEU A 68 10.26 7.97 6.14
N VAL A 69 10.51 7.37 7.31
CA VAL A 69 11.86 7.30 7.91
C VAL A 69 12.85 6.55 7.00
N LEU A 70 12.40 5.48 6.34
CA LEU A 70 13.23 4.71 5.41
C LEU A 70 13.34 5.38 4.03
N ALA A 71 12.24 5.93 3.51
CA ALA A 71 12.19 6.52 2.17
C ALA A 71 12.97 7.83 2.08
N PHE A 72 13.00 8.62 3.15
CA PHE A 72 13.69 9.91 3.15
C PHE A 72 15.20 9.77 2.86
N PRO A 73 15.99 8.98 3.61
CA PRO A 73 17.42 8.83 3.32
C PRO A 73 17.67 8.13 1.98
N VAL A 74 16.83 7.14 1.60
CA VAL A 74 16.96 6.46 0.31
C VAL A 74 16.74 7.44 -0.84
N SER A 75 15.70 8.26 -0.78
CA SER A 75 15.38 9.27 -1.80
C SER A 75 16.47 10.34 -1.87
N TYR A 76 16.99 10.76 -0.73
CA TYR A 76 18.09 11.73 -0.67
C TYR A 76 19.37 11.18 -1.33
N LEU A 77 19.79 9.98 -0.95
CA LEU A 77 20.97 9.35 -1.56
C LEU A 77 20.76 9.15 -3.06
N LEU A 78 19.56 8.71 -3.47
CA LEU A 78 19.23 8.50 -4.86
C LEU A 78 19.30 9.81 -5.67
N SER A 79 18.83 10.92 -5.10
CA SER A 79 18.86 12.23 -5.76
C SER A 79 20.28 12.76 -6.01
N ARG A 80 21.28 12.27 -5.26
CA ARG A 80 22.69 12.68 -5.36
C ARG A 80 23.55 11.76 -6.21
N MET A 81 23.01 10.63 -6.68
CA MET A 81 23.72 9.70 -7.54
C MET A 81 23.86 10.21 -8.99
N ARG A 82 24.74 9.56 -9.75
CA ARG A 82 24.88 9.82 -11.20
C ARG A 82 23.59 9.42 -11.94
N PRO A 83 23.20 10.10 -13.04
CA PRO A 83 21.93 9.84 -13.72
C PRO A 83 21.72 8.40 -14.19
N ALA A 84 22.80 7.68 -14.56
CA ALA A 84 22.73 6.27 -14.94
C ALA A 84 22.37 5.39 -13.73
N SER A 85 23.00 5.62 -12.58
CA SER A 85 22.74 4.90 -11.33
C SER A 85 21.35 5.21 -10.77
N GLN A 86 20.89 6.46 -10.91
CA GLN A 86 19.52 6.85 -10.51
C GLN A 86 18.48 6.01 -11.22
N ARG A 87 18.59 5.89 -12.56
CA ARG A 87 17.65 5.11 -13.38
C ARG A 87 17.65 3.63 -13.00
N MET A 88 18.83 3.03 -12.79
CA MET A 88 18.96 1.65 -12.39
C MET A 88 18.33 1.41 -11.00
N MET A 89 18.62 2.27 -10.02
CA MET A 89 18.09 2.14 -8.67
C MET A 89 16.56 2.34 -8.63
N GLN A 90 16.01 3.28 -9.42
CA GLN A 90 14.56 3.43 -9.55
C GLN A 90 13.91 2.14 -10.09
N MET A 91 14.49 1.54 -11.14
CA MET A 91 14.00 0.25 -11.67
C MET A 91 14.05 -0.85 -10.60
N LEU A 92 15.13 -0.95 -9.83
CA LEU A 92 15.25 -1.94 -8.76
C LEU A 92 14.22 -1.73 -7.64
N ILE A 93 13.95 -0.46 -7.27
CA ILE A 93 12.92 -0.13 -6.26
C ILE A 93 11.52 -0.48 -6.77
N MET A 94 11.27 -0.31 -8.09
CA MET A 94 9.98 -0.63 -8.69
C MET A 94 9.80 -2.13 -8.99
N LEU A 95 10.88 -2.90 -9.09
CA LEU A 95 10.84 -4.31 -9.46
C LEU A 95 9.90 -5.15 -8.58
N PRO A 96 9.89 -5.00 -7.24
CA PRO A 96 8.92 -5.70 -6.39
C PRO A 96 7.46 -5.40 -6.72
N MET A 97 7.15 -4.21 -7.27
CA MET A 97 5.77 -3.84 -7.62
C MET A 97 5.24 -4.62 -8.83
N TRP A 98 6.13 -5.09 -9.71
CA TRP A 98 5.74 -5.88 -10.88
C TRP A 98 5.45 -7.34 -10.55
N MET A 99 5.86 -7.80 -9.37
CA MET A 99 5.53 -9.13 -8.90
C MET A 99 4.05 -9.20 -8.49
N ASN A 100 3.43 -10.36 -8.73
CA ASN A 100 2.07 -10.62 -8.28
C ASN A 100 1.95 -10.46 -6.76
N PHE A 101 0.93 -9.74 -6.31
CA PHE A 101 0.70 -9.45 -4.88
C PHE A 101 0.55 -10.73 -4.04
N LEU A 102 -0.16 -11.74 -4.55
CA LEU A 102 -0.35 -13.00 -3.84
C LEU A 102 0.96 -13.75 -3.64
N LEU A 103 1.80 -13.84 -4.69
CA LEU A 103 3.11 -14.49 -4.58
C LEU A 103 4.00 -13.80 -3.53
N ARG A 104 4.00 -12.48 -3.49
CA ARG A 104 4.72 -11.71 -2.46
C ARG A 104 4.21 -12.01 -1.06
N THR A 105 2.89 -12.04 -0.90
CA THR A 105 2.27 -12.32 0.40
C THR A 105 2.61 -13.72 0.89
N TYR A 106 2.52 -14.73 0.01
CA TYR A 106 2.92 -16.09 0.36
C TYR A 106 4.42 -16.22 0.67
N ALA A 107 5.27 -15.52 -0.07
CA ALA A 107 6.70 -15.49 0.24
C ALA A 107 6.97 -14.92 1.65
N TRP A 108 6.32 -13.80 2.02
CA TRP A 108 6.41 -13.24 3.37
C TRP A 108 5.86 -14.20 4.44
N MET A 109 4.74 -14.86 4.17
CA MET A 109 4.19 -15.86 5.08
C MET A 109 5.20 -16.98 5.32
N SER A 110 5.80 -17.56 4.27
CA SER A 110 6.82 -18.62 4.38
C SER A 110 8.08 -18.16 5.10
N LEU A 111 8.50 -16.89 4.94
CA LEU A 111 9.66 -16.34 5.64
C LEU A 111 9.40 -16.17 7.14
N LEU A 112 8.18 -15.74 7.52
CA LEU A 112 7.76 -15.44 8.89
C LEU A 112 7.25 -16.67 9.64
N GLU A 113 7.09 -17.82 8.98
CA GLU A 113 6.62 -19.07 9.56
C GLU A 113 7.51 -19.54 10.71
N HIS A 114 6.94 -20.32 11.64
CA HIS A 114 7.67 -20.83 12.80
C HIS A 114 8.97 -21.55 12.42
N ASN A 115 8.95 -22.34 11.34
CA ASN A 115 10.12 -23.00 10.76
C ASN A 115 10.73 -22.22 9.60
N GLY A 116 10.33 -20.96 9.38
CA GLY A 116 10.77 -20.11 8.31
C GLY A 116 12.22 -19.67 8.44
N ILE A 117 12.77 -19.12 7.36
CA ILE A 117 14.17 -18.73 7.26
C ILE A 117 14.55 -17.72 8.36
N ILE A 118 13.65 -16.77 8.67
CA ILE A 118 13.89 -15.74 9.69
C ILE A 118 14.04 -16.38 11.08
N ASN A 119 13.16 -17.28 11.47
CA ASN A 119 13.25 -17.97 12.75
C ASN A 119 14.46 -18.91 12.84
N ARG A 120 14.83 -19.55 11.74
CA ARG A 120 16.06 -20.36 11.69
C ARG A 120 17.31 -19.49 11.92
N PHE A 121 17.37 -18.33 11.27
CA PHE A 121 18.48 -17.38 11.46
C PHE A 121 18.53 -16.84 12.89
N LEU A 122 17.39 -16.47 13.47
CA LEU A 122 17.30 -16.04 14.87
C LEU A 122 17.69 -17.16 15.85
N GLY A 123 17.35 -18.41 15.55
CA GLY A 123 17.74 -19.58 16.32
C GLY A 123 19.27 -19.78 16.36
N LEU A 124 19.99 -19.46 15.28
CA LEU A 124 21.48 -19.48 15.26
C LEU A 124 22.07 -18.41 16.19
N LEU A 125 21.35 -17.32 16.45
CA LEU A 125 21.75 -16.27 17.38
C LEU A 125 21.27 -16.53 18.82
N GLY A 126 20.67 -17.70 19.08
CA GLY A 126 20.15 -18.08 20.40
C GLY A 126 18.83 -17.38 20.78
N VAL A 127 18.11 -16.81 19.80
CA VAL A 127 16.89 -16.04 20.02
C VAL A 127 15.72 -16.72 19.31
N GLY A 128 14.60 -16.92 20.01
CA GLY A 128 13.38 -17.49 19.43
C GLY A 128 13.28 -19.00 19.50
N PRO A 129 12.33 -19.64 18.78
CA PRO A 129 11.51 -19.13 17.66
C PRO A 129 10.31 -18.27 18.09
N PHE A 130 9.95 -17.28 17.26
CA PHE A 130 8.83 -16.40 17.50
C PHE A 130 7.64 -16.74 16.58
N ASN A 131 6.42 -16.65 17.12
CA ASN A 131 5.21 -16.66 16.30
C ASN A 131 5.00 -15.27 15.66
N MET A 132 5.56 -15.09 14.45
CA MET A 132 5.48 -13.80 13.73
C MET A 132 4.23 -13.70 12.85
N ILE A 133 3.70 -14.83 12.34
CA ILE A 133 2.49 -14.86 11.51
C ILE A 133 1.28 -14.39 12.31
N ASN A 134 0.36 -13.69 11.64
CA ASN A 134 -0.88 -13.12 12.21
C ASN A 134 -0.66 -12.08 13.33
N THR A 135 0.54 -11.51 13.42
CA THR A 135 0.83 -10.41 14.35
C THR A 135 0.66 -9.04 13.67
N SER A 136 0.41 -8.01 14.49
CA SER A 136 0.40 -6.62 14.01
C SER A 136 1.73 -6.21 13.38
N GLY A 137 2.86 -6.75 13.89
CA GLY A 137 4.18 -6.51 13.34
C GLY A 137 4.34 -7.07 11.92
N ALA A 138 3.85 -8.29 11.67
CA ALA A 138 3.88 -8.88 10.32
C ALA A 138 3.03 -8.07 9.33
N VAL A 139 1.86 -7.57 9.77
CA VAL A 139 1.01 -6.70 8.94
C VAL A 139 1.74 -5.41 8.60
N VAL A 140 2.35 -4.73 9.58
CA VAL A 140 3.13 -3.50 9.36
C VAL A 140 4.31 -3.76 8.43
N LEU A 141 5.05 -4.86 8.62
CA LEU A 141 6.16 -5.25 7.76
C LEU A 141 5.70 -5.41 6.29
N GLY A 142 4.61 -6.15 6.08
CA GLY A 142 4.01 -6.32 4.76
C GLY A 142 3.56 -5.01 4.13
N MET A 143 2.95 -4.11 4.92
CA MET A 143 2.56 -2.77 4.46
C MET A 143 3.78 -1.94 4.08
N VAL A 144 4.82 -1.90 4.91
CA VAL A 144 6.06 -1.16 4.62
C VAL A 144 6.68 -1.67 3.32
N TYR A 145 6.86 -2.99 3.18
CA TYR A 145 7.43 -3.57 1.96
C TYR A 145 6.63 -3.22 0.70
N ASN A 146 5.28 -3.26 0.78
CA ASN A 146 4.43 -2.96 -0.36
C ASN A 146 4.38 -1.48 -0.72
N TYR A 147 4.41 -0.58 0.27
CA TYR A 147 4.17 0.85 0.07
C TYR A 147 5.43 1.69 0.06
N LEU A 148 6.60 1.14 0.45
CA LEU A 148 7.88 1.86 0.43
C LEU A 148 8.21 2.47 -0.94
N PRO A 149 8.07 1.76 -2.10
CA PRO A 149 8.33 2.35 -3.41
C PRO A 149 7.45 3.57 -3.71
N TYR A 150 6.18 3.53 -3.29
CA TYR A 150 5.24 4.63 -3.48
C TYR A 150 5.59 5.87 -2.66
N MET A 151 6.35 5.72 -1.58
CA MET A 151 6.88 6.84 -0.79
C MET A 151 8.20 7.35 -1.36
N VAL A 152 9.11 6.45 -1.77
CA VAL A 152 10.44 6.80 -2.28
C VAL A 152 10.36 7.63 -3.58
N LEU A 153 9.53 7.23 -4.54
CA LEU A 153 9.48 7.86 -5.86
C LEU A 153 9.03 9.33 -5.84
N PRO A 154 7.95 9.71 -5.15
CA PRO A 154 7.55 11.12 -5.02
C PRO A 154 8.60 11.95 -4.29
N LEU A 155 9.15 11.44 -3.17
CA LEU A 155 10.20 12.14 -2.42
C LEU A 155 11.44 12.38 -3.30
N TYR A 156 11.90 11.36 -4.01
CA TYR A 156 13.00 11.49 -4.96
C TYR A 156 12.71 12.56 -6.01
N THR A 157 11.51 12.56 -6.60
CA THR A 157 11.12 13.52 -7.65
C THR A 157 11.19 14.97 -7.17
N ILE A 158 10.86 15.19 -5.91
CA ILE A 158 10.96 16.52 -5.29
C ILE A 158 12.43 16.84 -4.99
N MET A 159 13.18 15.91 -4.39
CA MET A 159 14.57 16.12 -3.96
C MET A 159 15.53 16.41 -5.12
N VAL A 160 15.30 15.82 -6.30
CA VAL A 160 16.08 16.12 -7.51
C VAL A 160 15.90 17.56 -8.00
N LYS A 161 14.74 18.19 -7.70
CA LYS A 161 14.44 19.57 -8.11
C LYS A 161 14.97 20.61 -7.13
N ILE A 162 15.38 20.22 -5.93
CA ILE A 162 15.94 21.13 -4.94
C ILE A 162 17.37 21.46 -5.35
N ASP A 163 17.65 22.75 -5.52
CA ASP A 163 18.97 23.25 -5.87
C ASP A 163 19.99 22.92 -4.78
N ASN A 164 21.19 22.51 -5.19
CA ASN A 164 22.29 22.17 -4.25
C ASN A 164 22.76 23.38 -3.43
N SER A 165 22.40 24.59 -3.80
CA SER A 165 22.75 25.82 -3.09
C SER A 165 21.92 26.05 -1.82
N VAL A 166 20.85 25.27 -1.60
CA VAL A 166 19.90 25.45 -0.49
C VAL A 166 20.13 24.43 0.63
N ILE A 167 21.05 23.49 0.42
CA ILE A 167 21.42 22.43 1.37
C ILE A 167 22.91 22.50 1.66
#